data_f2e3f08884a467e4734ac66e1f14ec9a
#
_entry.id   f2e3f08884a467e4734ac66e1f14ec9a
#
_cell.length_a   1.000
_cell.length_b   1.000
_cell.length_c   1.000
_cell.angle_alpha   90.00
_cell.angle_beta   90.00
_cell.angle_gamma   90.00
#
_symmetry.space_group_name_H-M   'P 1'
#
loop_
_entity.id
_entity.type
_entity.pdbx_description
1 polymer ?
#
loop_
_entity_poly.entity_id
_entity_poly.type
_entity_poly.pdbx_seq_one_letter_code
_entity_poly.pdbx_strand_id
1 'polypeptide(L)'
;MRPRTVGVLPLVVALSFVTPPGRSLATPDSGVNSQTLNQSSQDGRDFIIRESTIAPGGSTGWHFHDGTLVGAIKQGTLTHYSANCSVDGVYNPGDTINEPAGPEHVHLGRNLGATPVILEVIYVLPSGKPLAEDAANPGCPFA
;
A
#
# COMPACT_ATOMS: atom_id res chain seq x y z
N MET A 1 -61.36 8.15 52.62
CA MET A 1 -60.90 7.70 51.27
C MET A 1 -59.73 8.54 50.91
N ARG A 2 -58.49 7.94 50.78
CA ARG A 2 -57.29 8.64 50.32
C ARG A 2 -57.01 8.22 48.89
N PRO A 3 -56.71 9.14 47.97
CA PRO A 3 -56.38 8.75 46.57
C PRO A 3 -54.97 8.15 46.52
N ARG A 4 -54.81 7.07 45.79
CA ARG A 4 -53.51 6.43 45.46
C ARG A 4 -52.97 7.14 44.24
N THR A 5 -51.87 7.84 44.37
CA THR A 5 -51.04 8.36 43.26
C THR A 5 -50.24 7.24 42.63
N VAL A 6 -50.51 6.96 41.36
CA VAL A 6 -49.70 6.03 40.55
C VAL A 6 -48.54 6.81 39.96
N GLY A 7 -47.35 6.50 40.43
CA GLY A 7 -46.14 7.11 39.88
C GLY A 7 -45.76 6.45 38.54
N VAL A 8 -45.70 7.21 37.46
CA VAL A 8 -45.19 6.78 36.16
C VAL A 8 -43.69 7.00 36.16
N LEU A 9 -42.91 5.93 36.12
CA LEU A 9 -41.46 5.99 35.96
C LEU A 9 -41.15 6.24 34.45
N PRO A 10 -40.32 7.24 34.08
CA PRO A 10 -39.91 7.41 32.70
C PRO A 10 -38.89 6.32 32.32
N LEU A 11 -39.20 5.62 31.25
CA LEU A 11 -38.29 4.66 30.61
C LEU A 11 -37.22 5.45 29.82
N VAL A 12 -36.01 5.50 30.34
CA VAL A 12 -34.86 6.08 29.61
C VAL A 12 -34.33 5.04 28.65
N VAL A 13 -34.64 5.21 27.36
CA VAL A 13 -34.03 4.41 26.28
C VAL A 13 -32.66 4.98 25.96
N ALA A 14 -31.60 4.29 26.37
CA ALA A 14 -30.24 4.63 25.97
C ALA A 14 -30.03 4.22 24.50
N LEU A 15 -29.94 5.20 23.61
CA LEU A 15 -29.51 4.98 22.24
C LEU A 15 -27.98 4.73 22.23
N SER A 16 -27.56 3.48 22.05
CA SER A 16 -26.17 3.13 21.79
C SER A 16 -25.84 3.49 20.35
N PHE A 17 -25.04 4.54 20.14
CA PHE A 17 -24.47 4.84 18.83
C PHE A 17 -23.35 3.83 18.55
N VAL A 18 -23.63 2.85 17.68
CA VAL A 18 -22.61 2.00 17.09
C VAL A 18 -21.92 2.84 16.02
N THR A 19 -20.71 3.34 16.31
CA THR A 19 -19.86 3.95 15.30
C THR A 19 -19.44 2.87 14.31
N PRO A 20 -19.67 3.05 12.99
CA PRO A 20 -19.17 2.10 12.00
C PRO A 20 -17.64 2.04 12.09
N PRO A 21 -17.01 0.86 11.88
CA PRO A 21 -15.57 0.76 11.82
C PRO A 21 -15.07 1.72 10.75
N GLY A 22 -14.13 2.59 11.14
CA GLY A 22 -13.51 3.53 10.21
C GLY A 22 -12.94 2.74 9.03
N ARG A 23 -13.34 3.10 7.80
CA ARG A 23 -12.70 2.57 6.60
C ARG A 23 -11.25 3.03 6.65
N SER A 24 -10.34 2.09 6.75
CA SER A 24 -8.92 2.36 6.53
C SER A 24 -8.78 2.81 5.07
N LEU A 25 -8.31 4.03 4.87
CA LEU A 25 -8.12 4.59 3.53
C LEU A 25 -6.83 4.02 2.94
N ALA A 26 -6.82 3.77 1.64
CA ALA A 26 -5.62 3.48 0.88
C ALA A 26 -4.55 4.54 1.15
N THR A 27 -3.30 4.14 1.19
CA THR A 27 -2.17 5.05 1.38
C THR A 27 -1.61 5.41 0.00
N PRO A 28 -1.82 6.63 -0.50
CA PRO A 28 -1.30 7.02 -1.81
C PRO A 28 0.23 7.08 -1.81
N ASP A 29 0.83 6.92 -2.99
CA ASP A 29 2.22 7.23 -3.21
C ASP A 29 2.51 8.72 -2.98
N SER A 30 3.76 9.04 -2.68
CA SER A 30 4.23 10.43 -2.53
C SER A 30 5.63 10.59 -3.13
N GLY A 31 5.81 11.63 -3.93
CA GLY A 31 7.10 11.91 -4.56
C GLY A 31 7.54 10.83 -5.56
N VAL A 32 6.61 10.05 -6.11
CA VAL A 32 6.86 9.03 -7.13
C VAL A 32 6.48 9.55 -8.51
N ASN A 33 7.38 9.37 -9.47
CA ASN A 33 7.11 9.59 -10.88
C ASN A 33 7.53 8.33 -11.65
N SER A 34 6.70 7.87 -12.56
CA SER A 34 6.97 6.62 -13.28
C SER A 34 6.57 6.73 -14.74
N GLN A 35 7.33 6.03 -15.60
CA GLN A 35 7.05 5.90 -17.02
C GLN A 35 7.07 4.43 -17.45
N THR A 36 6.14 4.04 -18.31
CA THR A 36 6.17 2.73 -18.96
C THR A 36 7.14 2.78 -20.14
N LEU A 37 8.14 1.91 -20.11
CA LEU A 37 9.15 1.79 -21.17
C LEU A 37 8.70 0.83 -22.26
N ASN A 38 8.03 -0.26 -21.87
CA ASN A 38 7.50 -1.27 -22.79
C ASN A 38 6.30 -1.97 -22.17
N GLN A 39 5.38 -2.46 -23.04
CA GLN A 39 4.24 -3.26 -22.63
C GLN A 39 3.85 -4.21 -23.74
N SER A 40 3.53 -5.45 -23.37
CA SER A 40 2.95 -6.45 -24.25
C SER A 40 1.99 -7.35 -23.48
N SER A 41 1.03 -7.97 -24.19
CA SER A 41 0.10 -8.93 -23.61
C SER A 41 0.20 -10.24 -24.36
N GLN A 42 0.32 -11.35 -23.63
CA GLN A 42 0.39 -12.69 -24.19
C GLN A 42 -0.17 -13.72 -23.19
N ASP A 43 -0.95 -14.67 -23.68
CA ASP A 43 -1.47 -15.80 -22.91
C ASP A 43 -2.17 -15.40 -21.59
N GLY A 44 -2.98 -14.33 -21.64
CA GLY A 44 -3.73 -13.83 -20.49
C GLY A 44 -2.86 -13.12 -19.44
N ARG A 45 -1.66 -12.69 -19.80
CA ARG A 45 -0.74 -11.94 -18.97
C ARG A 45 -0.29 -10.66 -19.65
N ASP A 46 -0.06 -9.63 -18.83
CA ASP A 46 0.57 -8.39 -19.22
C ASP A 46 2.01 -8.37 -18.72
N PHE A 47 2.94 -8.10 -19.64
CA PHE A 47 4.36 -7.91 -19.38
C PHE A 47 4.66 -6.42 -19.53
N ILE A 48 5.01 -5.76 -18.45
CA ILE A 48 5.18 -4.31 -18.43
C ILE A 48 6.55 -3.97 -17.84
N ILE A 49 7.34 -3.20 -18.58
CA ILE A 49 8.62 -2.65 -18.09
C ILE A 49 8.37 -1.20 -17.75
N ARG A 50 8.69 -0.83 -16.51
CA ARG A 50 8.48 0.51 -16.02
C ARG A 50 9.71 1.03 -15.30
N GLU A 51 10.05 2.29 -15.50
CA GLU A 51 11.02 3.01 -14.69
C GLU A 51 10.28 3.92 -13.71
N SER A 52 10.66 3.85 -12.45
CA SER A 52 10.09 4.68 -11.37
C SER A 52 11.19 5.47 -10.69
N THR A 53 10.92 6.75 -10.45
CA THR A 53 11.78 7.64 -9.68
C THR A 53 11.07 8.04 -8.40
N ILE A 54 11.70 7.78 -7.25
CA ILE A 54 11.21 8.16 -5.92
C ILE A 54 12.08 9.30 -5.40
N ALA A 55 11.50 10.47 -5.23
CA ALA A 55 12.21 11.64 -4.71
C ALA A 55 12.70 11.41 -3.27
N PRO A 56 13.70 12.14 -2.79
CA PRO A 56 14.08 12.12 -1.36
C PRO A 56 12.88 12.35 -0.45
N GLY A 57 12.69 11.47 0.54
CA GLY A 57 11.52 11.45 1.43
C GLY A 57 10.26 10.84 0.82
N GLY A 58 10.29 10.42 -0.44
CA GLY A 58 9.14 9.82 -1.14
C GLY A 58 8.86 8.38 -0.69
N SER A 59 7.64 7.92 -1.01
CA SER A 59 7.09 6.62 -0.63
C SER A 59 6.20 6.08 -1.74
N THR A 60 6.21 4.76 -1.95
CA THR A 60 5.29 4.09 -2.89
C THR A 60 3.85 3.99 -2.35
N GLY A 61 3.63 4.35 -1.07
CA GLY A 61 2.40 4.00 -0.37
C GLY A 61 2.33 2.49 -0.06
N TRP A 62 1.43 2.11 0.85
CA TRP A 62 1.16 0.70 1.14
C TRP A 62 0.36 0.08 0.01
N HIS A 63 0.86 -1.01 -0.56
CA HIS A 63 0.24 -1.69 -1.71
C HIS A 63 0.65 -3.15 -1.79
N PHE A 64 0.04 -3.88 -2.72
CA PHE A 64 0.45 -5.22 -3.16
C PHE A 64 0.26 -5.35 -4.67
N HIS A 65 0.68 -6.46 -5.25
CA HIS A 65 0.56 -6.73 -6.68
C HIS A 65 -0.21 -8.02 -6.95
N ASP A 66 -1.07 -8.04 -7.97
CA ASP A 66 -1.80 -9.26 -8.39
C ASP A 66 -0.92 -10.24 -9.19
N GLY A 67 0.28 -9.84 -9.53
CA GLY A 67 1.29 -10.68 -10.19
C GLY A 67 2.66 -10.48 -9.61
N THR A 68 3.61 -11.28 -10.04
CA THR A 68 5.01 -11.18 -9.60
C THR A 68 5.72 -10.04 -10.31
N LEU A 69 6.61 -9.36 -9.61
CA LEU A 69 7.51 -8.40 -10.22
C LEU A 69 8.97 -8.62 -9.82
N VAL A 70 9.86 -8.15 -10.68
CA VAL A 70 11.31 -8.07 -10.44
C VAL A 70 11.75 -6.64 -10.69
N GLY A 71 12.32 -6.01 -9.69
CA GLY A 71 12.89 -4.67 -9.78
C GLY A 71 14.42 -4.68 -9.72
N ALA A 72 15.07 -3.76 -10.43
CA ALA A 72 16.50 -3.50 -10.35
C ALA A 72 16.73 -2.05 -9.94
N ILE A 73 17.51 -1.82 -8.91
CA ILE A 73 17.87 -0.47 -8.47
C ILE A 73 18.99 0.07 -9.37
N LYS A 74 18.73 1.20 -10.01
CA LYS A 74 19.70 1.90 -10.89
C LYS A 74 20.42 3.03 -10.18
N GLN A 75 19.76 3.67 -9.19
CA GLN A 75 20.30 4.80 -8.44
C GLN A 75 19.64 4.91 -7.07
N GLY A 76 20.36 5.45 -6.09
CA GLY A 76 19.87 5.69 -4.74
C GLY A 76 19.74 4.39 -3.92
N THR A 77 19.12 4.48 -2.76
CA THR A 77 18.89 3.34 -1.87
C THR A 77 17.41 3.25 -1.52
N LEU A 78 16.76 2.16 -1.88
CA LEU A 78 15.39 1.86 -1.53
C LEU A 78 15.34 1.12 -0.19
N THR A 79 14.60 1.65 0.78
CA THR A 79 14.27 0.93 2.01
C THR A 79 12.88 0.35 1.86
N HIS A 80 12.76 -0.96 1.96
CA HIS A 80 11.52 -1.70 1.79
C HIS A 80 10.99 -2.19 3.15
N TYR A 81 9.68 -2.13 3.35
CA TYR A 81 9.00 -2.47 4.58
C TYR A 81 7.88 -3.46 4.32
N SER A 82 7.77 -4.46 5.15
CA SER A 82 6.63 -5.38 5.19
C SER A 82 5.50 -4.87 6.09
N ALA A 83 4.32 -5.49 5.99
CA ALA A 83 3.11 -5.10 6.71
C ALA A 83 3.23 -5.14 8.25
N ASN A 84 4.26 -5.78 8.81
CA ASN A 84 4.56 -5.78 10.24
C ASN A 84 5.38 -4.56 10.68
N CYS A 85 5.57 -3.56 9.80
CA CYS A 85 6.36 -2.34 10.01
C CYS A 85 7.87 -2.54 10.11
N SER A 86 8.38 -3.74 9.83
CA SER A 86 9.83 -3.99 9.81
C SER A 86 10.43 -3.72 8.43
N VAL A 87 11.68 -3.28 8.40
CA VAL A 87 12.49 -3.28 7.18
C VAL A 87 12.76 -4.73 6.82
N ASP A 88 12.35 -5.15 5.64
CA ASP A 88 12.63 -6.49 5.10
C ASP A 88 13.62 -6.45 3.94
N GLY A 89 14.01 -5.25 3.48
CA GLY A 89 15.07 -5.07 2.50
C GLY A 89 15.61 -3.64 2.44
N VAL A 90 16.92 -3.54 2.15
CA VAL A 90 17.60 -2.28 1.79
C VAL A 90 18.38 -2.56 0.52
N TYR A 91 17.95 -1.92 -0.57
CA TYR A 91 18.45 -2.21 -1.91
C TYR A 91 19.24 -1.02 -2.46
N ASN A 92 20.49 -1.28 -2.86
CA ASN A 92 21.44 -0.31 -3.42
C ASN A 92 21.55 -0.46 -4.94
N PRO A 93 22.20 0.47 -5.65
CA PRO A 93 22.41 0.32 -7.09
C PRO A 93 23.08 -1.00 -7.45
N GLY A 94 22.45 -1.73 -8.37
CA GLY A 94 22.84 -3.08 -8.78
C GLY A 94 22.10 -4.22 -8.06
N ASP A 95 21.42 -3.94 -6.96
CA ASP A 95 20.59 -4.94 -6.27
C ASP A 95 19.26 -5.16 -7.03
N THR A 96 18.71 -6.35 -6.84
CA THR A 96 17.37 -6.72 -7.36
C THR A 96 16.42 -7.01 -6.21
N ILE A 97 15.16 -6.59 -6.39
CA ILE A 97 14.05 -6.93 -5.51
C ILE A 97 13.09 -7.86 -6.26
N ASN A 98 12.61 -8.90 -5.56
CA ASN A 98 11.57 -9.79 -6.07
C ASN A 98 10.35 -9.65 -5.17
N GLU A 99 9.20 -9.33 -5.74
CA GLU A 99 7.96 -9.19 -5.00
C GLU A 99 6.95 -10.23 -5.48
N PRO A 100 6.53 -11.14 -4.58
CA PRO A 100 5.53 -12.14 -4.90
C PRO A 100 4.15 -11.51 -5.05
N ALA A 101 3.28 -12.20 -5.80
CA ALA A 101 1.89 -11.80 -5.98
C ALA A 101 1.05 -12.04 -4.72
N GLY A 102 0.03 -11.20 -4.57
CA GLY A 102 -1.08 -11.44 -3.65
C GLY A 102 -1.19 -10.48 -2.48
N PRO A 103 -2.39 -10.38 -1.90
CA PRO A 103 -2.70 -9.45 -0.81
C PRO A 103 -1.98 -9.79 0.51
N GLU A 104 -1.39 -10.97 0.62
CA GLU A 104 -0.55 -11.37 1.76
C GLU A 104 0.77 -10.60 1.80
N HIS A 105 1.17 -10.02 0.66
CA HIS A 105 2.43 -9.32 0.50
C HIS A 105 2.22 -7.81 0.41
N VAL A 106 1.50 -7.25 1.38
CA VAL A 106 1.38 -5.79 1.53
C VAL A 106 2.72 -5.22 1.98
N HIS A 107 3.22 -4.24 1.24
CA HIS A 107 4.54 -3.65 1.45
C HIS A 107 4.57 -2.16 1.08
N LEU A 108 5.70 -1.53 1.35
CA LEU A 108 5.93 -0.12 1.08
C LEU A 108 7.43 0.12 0.85
N GLY A 109 7.78 0.83 -0.23
CA GLY A 109 9.13 1.28 -0.54
C GLY A 109 9.32 2.76 -0.19
N ARG A 110 10.44 3.12 0.47
CA ARG A 110 10.76 4.51 0.81
C ARG A 110 12.15 4.90 0.37
N ASN A 111 12.28 6.15 -0.02
CA ASN A 111 13.57 6.79 -0.19
C ASN A 111 13.90 7.61 1.06
N LEU A 112 14.74 7.07 1.94
CA LEU A 112 15.20 7.74 3.16
C LEU A 112 16.50 8.55 2.93
N GLY A 113 17.06 8.49 1.71
CA GLY A 113 18.28 9.19 1.33
C GLY A 113 18.04 10.61 0.83
N ALA A 114 19.14 11.25 0.43
CA ALA A 114 19.14 12.62 -0.13
C ALA A 114 19.16 12.66 -1.66
N THR A 115 19.35 11.51 -2.32
CA THR A 115 19.33 11.38 -3.79
C THR A 115 18.10 10.60 -4.23
N PRO A 116 17.53 10.88 -5.43
CA PRO A 116 16.42 10.08 -5.94
C PRO A 116 16.78 8.60 -6.05
N VAL A 117 15.83 7.73 -5.72
CA VAL A 117 15.87 6.31 -6.06
C VAL A 117 15.31 6.15 -7.46
N ILE A 118 16.04 5.47 -8.33
CA ILE A 118 15.58 5.07 -9.67
C ILE A 118 15.61 3.55 -9.71
N LEU A 119 14.45 2.96 -10.02
CA LEU A 119 14.32 1.53 -10.19
C LEU A 119 13.58 1.21 -11.49
N GLU A 120 14.04 0.17 -12.17
CA GLU A 120 13.36 -0.42 -13.33
C GLU A 120 12.71 -1.71 -12.91
N VAL A 121 11.42 -1.86 -13.22
CA VAL A 121 10.60 -2.97 -12.76
C VAL A 121 9.96 -3.68 -13.94
N ILE A 122 10.04 -5.00 -13.94
CA ILE A 122 9.32 -5.88 -14.84
C ILE A 122 8.14 -6.48 -14.07
N TYR A 123 6.93 -6.16 -14.52
CA TYR A 123 5.69 -6.71 -14.00
C TYR A 123 5.21 -7.87 -14.89
N VAL A 124 4.75 -8.94 -14.26
CA VAL A 124 4.07 -10.06 -14.91
C VAL A 124 2.71 -10.23 -14.23
N LEU A 125 1.70 -9.58 -14.77
CA LEU A 125 0.37 -9.46 -14.19
C LEU A 125 -0.66 -10.31 -14.96
N PRO A 126 -1.75 -10.77 -14.33
CA PRO A 126 -2.93 -11.18 -15.06
C PRO A 126 -3.45 -10.01 -15.92
N SER A 127 -3.86 -10.28 -17.15
CA SER A 127 -4.26 -9.21 -18.10
C SER A 127 -5.37 -8.34 -17.56
N GLY A 128 -5.16 -7.02 -17.67
CA GLY A 128 -6.10 -5.98 -17.23
C GLY A 128 -6.05 -5.66 -15.74
N LYS A 129 -5.13 -6.24 -14.99
CA LYS A 129 -4.91 -5.87 -13.60
C LYS A 129 -4.07 -4.60 -13.48
N PRO A 130 -4.30 -3.75 -12.46
CA PRO A 130 -3.46 -2.59 -12.22
C PRO A 130 -2.05 -3.00 -11.83
N LEU A 131 -1.10 -2.07 -11.98
CA LEU A 131 0.31 -2.30 -11.61
C LEU A 131 0.49 -2.53 -10.11
N ALA A 132 -0.37 -1.91 -9.30
CA ALA A 132 -0.44 -2.08 -7.86
C ALA A 132 -1.89 -1.93 -7.39
N GLU A 133 -2.25 -2.65 -6.35
CA GLU A 133 -3.49 -2.52 -5.61
C GLU A 133 -3.17 -1.76 -4.32
N ASP A 134 -3.80 -0.61 -4.12
CA ASP A 134 -3.61 0.20 -2.93
C ASP A 134 -4.07 -0.55 -1.68
N ALA A 135 -3.28 -0.47 -0.62
CA ALA A 135 -3.60 -1.02 0.67
C ALA A 135 -3.67 0.06 1.75
N ALA A 136 -4.43 -0.23 2.79
CA ALA A 136 -4.45 0.58 3.98
C ALA A 136 -3.13 0.44 4.75
N ASN A 137 -2.73 1.51 5.44
CA ASN A 137 -1.61 1.43 6.38
C ASN A 137 -1.91 0.35 7.44
N PRO A 138 -1.07 -0.68 7.58
CA PRO A 138 -1.30 -1.78 8.53
C PRO A 138 -1.14 -1.39 10.02
N GLY A 139 -0.99 -0.11 10.31
CA GLY A 139 -0.81 0.43 11.67
C GLY A 139 0.61 0.92 11.94
N CYS A 140 1.40 1.13 10.88
CA CYS A 140 2.76 1.63 11.01
C CYS A 140 2.79 3.15 11.28
N PRO A 141 3.80 3.65 12.02
CA PRO A 141 3.92 5.09 12.32
C PRO A 141 4.41 5.92 11.11
N PHE A 142 4.41 5.35 9.93
CA PHE A 142 4.82 5.96 8.66
C PHE A 142 3.98 5.41 7.49
N ALA A 143 4.01 6.14 6.36
CA ALA A 143 3.40 5.76 5.11
C ALA A 143 4.28 6.19 3.92
#